data_a46879edf1ff147d6120092973452c6f
#
_entry.id   a46879edf1ff147d6120092973452c6f
#
_cell.length_a   1.000
_cell.length_b   1.000
_cell.length_c   1.000
_cell.angle_alpha   90.00
_cell.angle_beta   90.00
_cell.angle_gamma   90.00
#
_symmetry.space_group_name_H-M   'P 1'
#
loop_
_entity.id
_entity.type
_entity.pdbx_description
1 polymer ?
#
loop_
_entity_poly.entity_id
_entity_poly.type
_entity_poly.pdbx_seq_one_letter_code
_entity_poly.pdbx_strand_id
1 'polypeptide(L)'
;MARENHLRLRALVDKEPRITKNSDGTYAYAIVVLTIARPNRNAGDNLSFAQISKPRLMTQDPEMIKEIETWKSNDVVDVKGVLATRTISKSSYCPKCHTKNMNTGSFAYIVPLYVEKIKSIPDPKLAMKYLLEKREISNSFRAFGTLLTNPKMLTTFAGLDFTQYKIALNRKFLIKEDDPSRKVDYPWVKTYGDRAKLDRFRLQKGSQIYIDGCLQEREIRRKAFCGQLMDEFGQPQVSMLGEPILKKDENGEPIGCGEEYYWKDRTMEIVPFSVEYVAKVLTEEEAEERQRLRILQHEKDNGNSSLFSRTLYDTLTDKDYEDGIDDEDSDYKYTTETEEE
;
A
#
# COMPACT_ATOMS: atom_id res chain seq x y z
N MET A 1 -2.89 24.40 -7.61
CA MET A 1 -2.08 23.19 -7.40
C MET A 1 -2.61 22.12 -8.34
N ALA A 2 -1.76 21.47 -9.11
CA ALA A 2 -2.16 20.37 -9.99
C ALA A 2 -2.80 19.24 -9.18
N ARG A 3 -3.82 18.59 -9.75
CA ARG A 3 -4.51 17.48 -9.12
C ARG A 3 -4.54 16.34 -10.14
N GLU A 4 -3.82 15.28 -9.86
CA GLU A 4 -3.86 14.07 -10.66
C GLU A 4 -3.85 12.85 -9.75
N ASN A 5 -4.82 12.00 -9.95
CA ASN A 5 -4.95 10.68 -9.37
C ASN A 5 -5.73 9.90 -10.42
N HIS A 6 -5.01 9.27 -11.34
CA HIS A 6 -5.60 8.61 -12.49
C HIS A 6 -5.03 7.20 -12.66
N LEU A 7 -5.94 6.27 -12.75
CA LEU A 7 -5.67 4.85 -12.91
C LEU A 7 -6.29 4.36 -14.21
N ARG A 8 -5.56 3.54 -14.94
CA ARG A 8 -6.06 2.79 -16.08
C ARG A 8 -5.62 1.35 -15.97
N LEU A 9 -6.59 0.45 -15.99
CA LEU A 9 -6.37 -0.99 -15.91
C LEU A 9 -7.01 -1.71 -17.08
N ARG A 10 -6.28 -2.68 -17.63
CA ARG A 10 -6.84 -3.82 -18.37
C ARG A 10 -6.65 -5.04 -17.50
N ALA A 11 -7.75 -5.57 -16.98
CA ALA A 11 -7.74 -6.54 -15.91
C ALA A 11 -8.60 -7.75 -16.25
N LEU A 12 -8.40 -8.84 -15.50
CA LEU A 12 -9.36 -9.94 -15.43
C LEU A 12 -10.21 -9.78 -14.19
N VAL A 13 -11.47 -10.15 -14.28
CA VAL A 13 -12.34 -10.34 -13.10
C VAL A 13 -11.90 -11.63 -12.40
N ASP A 14 -11.39 -11.54 -11.18
CA ASP A 14 -10.88 -12.70 -10.42
C ASP A 14 -12.01 -13.64 -9.98
N LYS A 15 -13.09 -13.04 -9.46
CA LYS A 15 -14.31 -13.73 -9.00
C LYS A 15 -15.52 -12.92 -9.39
N GLU A 16 -16.68 -13.57 -9.44
CA GLU A 16 -17.94 -12.89 -9.69
C GLU A 16 -18.12 -11.68 -8.78
N PRO A 17 -18.59 -10.54 -9.33
CA PRO A 17 -18.83 -9.32 -8.56
C PRO A 17 -19.79 -9.55 -7.40
N ARG A 18 -19.47 -8.96 -6.25
CA ARG A 18 -20.40 -8.90 -5.12
C ARG A 18 -21.24 -7.64 -5.23
N ILE A 19 -22.52 -7.79 -5.53
CA ILE A 19 -23.48 -6.70 -5.60
C ILE A 19 -24.34 -6.69 -4.34
N THR A 20 -24.50 -5.53 -3.75
CA THR A 20 -25.44 -5.32 -2.62
C THR A 20 -26.53 -4.37 -3.06
N LYS A 21 -27.77 -4.73 -2.75
CA LYS A 21 -28.97 -3.91 -3.02
C LYS A 21 -29.57 -3.46 -1.69
N ASN A 22 -30.20 -2.31 -1.70
CA ASN A 22 -30.98 -1.78 -0.59
C ASN A 22 -32.31 -2.58 -0.44
N SER A 23 -33.03 -2.32 0.63
CA SER A 23 -34.33 -2.96 0.89
C SER A 23 -35.39 -2.65 -0.18
N ASP A 24 -35.28 -1.54 -0.88
CA ASP A 24 -36.13 -1.11 -1.98
C ASP A 24 -35.72 -1.69 -3.34
N GLY A 25 -34.67 -2.54 -3.38
CA GLY A 25 -34.13 -3.15 -4.60
C GLY A 25 -33.17 -2.29 -5.40
N THR A 26 -32.92 -1.05 -4.99
CA THR A 26 -31.91 -0.18 -5.63
C THR A 26 -30.51 -0.65 -5.34
N TYR A 27 -29.55 -0.33 -6.20
CA TYR A 27 -28.15 -0.67 -5.99
C TYR A 27 -27.54 0.16 -4.84
N ALA A 28 -26.92 -0.52 -3.88
CA ALA A 28 -26.20 0.11 -2.80
C ALA A 28 -24.70 0.23 -3.15
N TYR A 29 -24.06 -0.90 -3.45
CA TYR A 29 -22.65 -0.91 -3.86
C TYR A 29 -22.26 -2.19 -4.59
N ALA A 30 -21.16 -2.12 -5.36
CA ALA A 30 -20.49 -3.26 -5.95
C ALA A 30 -19.05 -3.35 -5.47
N ILE A 31 -18.58 -4.58 -5.24
CA ILE A 31 -17.18 -4.90 -4.96
C ILE A 31 -16.74 -5.96 -5.96
N VAL A 32 -15.62 -5.68 -6.64
CA VAL A 32 -14.98 -6.60 -7.59
C VAL A 32 -13.53 -6.78 -7.22
N VAL A 33 -13.06 -8.01 -7.24
CA VAL A 33 -11.61 -8.31 -7.19
C VAL A 33 -11.12 -8.44 -8.62
N LEU A 34 -10.16 -7.62 -8.99
CA LEU A 34 -9.53 -7.63 -10.31
C LEU A 34 -8.19 -8.34 -10.22
N THR A 35 -7.79 -8.98 -11.31
CA THR A 35 -6.41 -9.49 -11.48
C THR A 35 -5.71 -8.62 -12.51
N ILE A 36 -4.59 -8.02 -12.11
CA ILE A 36 -3.76 -7.15 -12.94
C ILE A 36 -2.32 -7.65 -12.97
N ALA A 37 -1.63 -7.43 -14.09
CA ALA A 37 -0.22 -7.73 -14.24
C ALA A 37 0.61 -6.45 -14.15
N ARG A 38 1.72 -6.50 -13.43
CA ARG A 38 2.67 -5.40 -13.40
C ARG A 38 3.49 -5.38 -14.67
N PRO A 39 3.64 -4.24 -15.36
CA PRO A 39 4.63 -4.09 -16.43
C PRO A 39 6.02 -4.40 -15.89
N ASN A 40 6.73 -5.32 -16.52
CA ASN A 40 8.08 -5.69 -16.10
C ASN A 40 9.02 -5.67 -17.30
N ARG A 41 9.69 -4.55 -17.49
CA ARG A 41 10.63 -4.34 -18.58
C ARG A 41 11.87 -5.26 -18.51
N ASN A 42 12.21 -5.74 -17.31
CA ASN A 42 13.39 -6.56 -17.08
C ASN A 42 13.12 -8.08 -17.21
N ALA A 43 11.86 -8.50 -17.24
CA ALA A 43 11.51 -9.91 -17.30
C ALA A 43 11.63 -10.53 -18.71
N GLY A 44 11.83 -9.70 -19.75
CA GLY A 44 11.78 -10.16 -21.14
C GLY A 44 10.47 -10.89 -21.43
N ASP A 45 10.52 -11.96 -22.19
CA ASP A 45 9.35 -12.80 -22.51
C ASP A 45 9.05 -13.88 -21.45
N ASN A 46 9.82 -13.91 -20.35
CA ASN A 46 9.60 -14.90 -19.30
C ASN A 46 8.41 -14.51 -18.42
N LEU A 47 7.26 -15.09 -18.72
CA LEU A 47 5.99 -14.84 -18.04
C LEU A 47 5.98 -15.35 -16.60
N SER A 48 6.89 -16.27 -16.23
CA SER A 48 6.96 -16.81 -14.86
C SER A 48 7.40 -15.79 -13.81
N PHE A 49 8.03 -14.68 -14.23
CA PHE A 49 8.41 -13.57 -13.36
C PHE A 49 7.38 -12.42 -13.33
N ALA A 50 6.24 -12.60 -13.99
CA ALA A 50 5.21 -11.58 -13.99
C ALA A 50 4.59 -11.43 -12.58
N GLN A 51 4.63 -10.21 -12.05
CA GLN A 51 4.01 -9.91 -10.76
C GLN A 51 2.52 -9.63 -10.96
N ILE A 52 1.70 -10.43 -10.31
CA ILE A 52 0.24 -10.33 -10.32
C ILE A 52 -0.23 -9.66 -9.03
N SER A 53 -1.18 -8.75 -9.15
CA SER A 53 -1.85 -8.12 -8.01
C SER A 53 -3.35 -8.25 -8.15
N LYS A 54 -4.06 -8.29 -7.02
CA LYS A 54 -5.51 -8.48 -6.97
C LYS A 54 -6.23 -7.30 -6.30
N PRO A 55 -6.17 -6.08 -6.88
CA PRO A 55 -6.82 -4.91 -6.32
C PRO A 55 -8.34 -5.08 -6.24
N ARG A 56 -8.94 -4.40 -5.25
CA ARG A 56 -10.39 -4.30 -5.15
C ARG A 56 -10.89 -3.02 -5.80
N LEU A 57 -11.89 -3.18 -6.64
CA LEU A 57 -12.69 -2.09 -7.18
C LEU A 57 -13.96 -1.98 -6.36
N MET A 58 -14.36 -0.77 -5.99
CA MET A 58 -15.59 -0.50 -5.25
C MET A 58 -16.31 0.71 -5.85
N THR A 59 -17.62 0.61 -6.02
CA THR A 59 -18.43 1.72 -6.53
C THR A 59 -19.83 1.70 -5.94
N GLN A 60 -20.41 2.89 -5.80
CA GLN A 60 -21.82 3.12 -5.45
C GLN A 60 -22.59 3.76 -6.61
N ASP A 61 -21.96 3.92 -7.77
CA ASP A 61 -22.63 4.47 -8.95
C ASP A 61 -23.52 3.40 -9.58
N PRO A 62 -24.86 3.62 -9.62
CA PRO A 62 -25.81 2.62 -10.13
C PRO A 62 -25.56 2.23 -11.59
N GLU A 63 -25.12 3.16 -12.45
CA GLU A 63 -24.86 2.87 -13.86
C GLU A 63 -23.65 1.94 -14.01
N MET A 64 -22.59 2.18 -13.23
CA MET A 64 -21.43 1.31 -13.23
C MET A 64 -21.75 -0.05 -12.60
N ILE A 65 -22.56 -0.09 -11.53
CA ILE A 65 -22.98 -1.35 -10.88
C ILE A 65 -23.76 -2.21 -11.87
N LYS A 66 -24.64 -1.61 -12.69
CA LYS A 66 -25.41 -2.31 -13.71
C LYS A 66 -24.50 -2.98 -14.77
N GLU A 67 -23.45 -2.30 -15.21
CA GLU A 67 -22.44 -2.89 -16.10
C GLU A 67 -21.68 -4.02 -15.40
N ILE A 68 -21.20 -3.77 -14.17
CA ILE A 68 -20.43 -4.73 -13.36
C ILE A 68 -21.25 -5.99 -13.04
N GLU A 69 -22.56 -5.89 -12.86
CA GLU A 69 -23.45 -7.04 -12.60
C GLU A 69 -23.44 -8.07 -13.76
N THR A 70 -23.05 -7.64 -14.96
CA THR A 70 -22.89 -8.53 -16.13
C THR A 70 -21.58 -9.31 -16.17
N TRP A 71 -20.63 -8.95 -15.32
CA TRP A 71 -19.29 -9.52 -15.34
C TRP A 71 -19.22 -10.90 -14.71
N LYS A 72 -18.38 -11.75 -15.28
CA LYS A 72 -18.11 -13.11 -14.78
C LYS A 72 -16.62 -13.29 -14.53
N SER A 73 -16.27 -14.31 -13.77
CA SER A 73 -14.85 -14.69 -13.59
C SER A 73 -14.15 -14.87 -14.94
N ASN A 74 -12.94 -14.38 -15.05
CA ASN A 74 -12.08 -14.33 -16.25
C ASN A 74 -12.57 -13.40 -17.38
N ASP A 75 -13.59 -12.60 -17.18
CA ASP A 75 -13.90 -11.52 -18.13
C ASP A 75 -12.75 -10.52 -18.15
N VAL A 76 -12.36 -10.10 -19.36
CA VAL A 76 -11.41 -9.02 -19.59
C VAL A 76 -12.15 -7.70 -19.52
N VAL A 77 -11.70 -6.81 -18.67
CA VAL A 77 -12.35 -5.51 -18.44
C VAL A 77 -11.34 -4.36 -18.55
N ASP A 78 -11.81 -3.22 -19.06
CA ASP A 78 -11.09 -1.95 -18.97
C ASP A 78 -11.72 -1.10 -17.85
N VAL A 79 -10.87 -0.56 -17.00
CA VAL A 79 -11.25 0.31 -15.89
C VAL A 79 -10.41 1.59 -15.95
N LYS A 80 -11.08 2.74 -15.89
CA LYS A 80 -10.45 4.03 -15.60
C LYS A 80 -11.00 4.52 -14.28
N GLY A 81 -10.14 5.01 -13.40
CA GLY A 81 -10.58 5.39 -12.06
C GLY A 81 -9.53 6.14 -11.27
N VAL A 82 -9.74 6.20 -9.99
CA VAL A 82 -8.85 6.80 -9.00
C VAL A 82 -8.49 5.78 -7.92
N LEU A 83 -7.33 5.96 -7.32
CA LEU A 83 -6.95 5.22 -6.12
C LEU A 83 -7.49 5.97 -4.91
N ALA A 84 -8.34 5.30 -4.14
CA ALA A 84 -8.90 5.81 -2.89
C ALA A 84 -8.33 5.03 -1.71
N THR A 85 -8.23 5.69 -0.55
CA THR A 85 -7.75 5.06 0.69
C THR A 85 -8.72 5.32 1.82
N ARG A 86 -8.92 4.37 2.72
CA ARG A 86 -9.67 4.56 3.97
C ARG A 86 -9.06 3.75 5.09
N THR A 87 -9.26 4.21 6.31
CA THR A 87 -8.94 3.45 7.52
C THR A 87 -10.07 2.46 7.77
N ILE A 88 -9.73 1.21 8.01
CA ILE A 88 -10.68 0.14 8.33
C ILE A 88 -10.21 -0.65 9.55
N SER A 89 -11.18 -1.18 10.29
CA SER A 89 -10.88 -2.15 11.33
C SER A 89 -10.76 -3.55 10.72
N LYS A 90 -9.68 -4.24 11.04
CA LYS A 90 -9.38 -5.61 10.59
C LYS A 90 -9.28 -6.53 11.80
N SER A 91 -9.93 -7.68 11.75
CA SER A 91 -9.82 -8.67 12.83
C SER A 91 -8.65 -9.60 12.60
N SER A 92 -7.93 -9.92 13.68
CA SER A 92 -6.93 -10.98 13.72
C SER A 92 -7.13 -11.83 14.98
N TYR A 93 -6.53 -12.99 15.02
CA TYR A 93 -6.63 -13.91 16.16
C TYR A 93 -5.24 -14.13 16.74
N CYS A 94 -5.15 -14.01 18.06
CA CYS A 94 -3.92 -14.36 18.76
C CYS A 94 -3.62 -15.85 18.59
N PRO A 95 -2.43 -16.25 18.16
CA PRO A 95 -2.10 -17.66 17.97
C PRO A 95 -2.02 -18.45 19.29
N LYS A 96 -1.83 -17.79 20.44
CA LYS A 96 -1.70 -18.43 21.75
C LYS A 96 -3.04 -18.65 22.45
N CYS A 97 -3.84 -17.61 22.61
CA CYS A 97 -5.10 -17.67 23.37
C CYS A 97 -6.35 -17.61 22.49
N HIS A 98 -6.20 -17.54 21.17
CA HIS A 98 -7.29 -17.44 20.17
C HIS A 98 -8.24 -16.22 20.36
N THR A 99 -7.89 -15.27 21.21
CA THR A 99 -8.67 -14.04 21.39
C THR A 99 -8.70 -13.25 20.06
N LYS A 100 -9.92 -12.82 19.69
CA LYS A 100 -10.13 -11.97 18.52
C LYS A 100 -9.72 -10.54 18.85
N ASN A 101 -8.77 -10.01 18.10
CA ASN A 101 -8.32 -8.63 18.23
C ASN A 101 -8.80 -7.81 17.02
N MET A 102 -9.14 -6.54 17.28
CA MET A 102 -9.50 -5.58 16.24
C MET A 102 -8.32 -4.64 16.05
N ASN A 103 -7.75 -4.65 14.86
CA ASN A 103 -6.61 -3.82 14.49
C ASN A 103 -7.05 -2.77 13.47
N THR A 104 -6.46 -1.60 13.53
CA THR A 104 -6.71 -0.55 12.56
C THR A 104 -5.69 -0.65 11.43
N GLY A 105 -6.14 -0.52 10.20
CA GLY A 105 -5.27 -0.57 9.04
C GLY A 105 -5.74 0.33 7.89
N SER A 106 -4.82 0.76 7.07
CA SER A 106 -5.15 1.47 5.83
C SER A 106 -5.61 0.46 4.78
N PHE A 107 -6.65 0.81 4.05
CA PHE A 107 -7.16 0.03 2.94
C PHE A 107 -7.22 0.92 1.70
N ALA A 108 -6.50 0.52 0.65
CA ALA A 108 -6.54 1.18 -0.64
C ALA A 108 -7.40 0.38 -1.61
N TYR A 109 -8.21 1.06 -2.40
CA TYR A 109 -9.15 0.49 -3.36
C TYR A 109 -9.33 1.40 -4.56
N ILE A 110 -9.86 0.85 -5.63
CA ILE A 110 -10.10 1.57 -6.88
C ILE A 110 -11.55 2.03 -6.87
N VAL A 111 -11.76 3.33 -7.09
CA VAL A 111 -13.08 3.88 -7.41
C VAL A 111 -13.12 4.14 -8.91
N PRO A 112 -13.99 3.42 -9.66
CA PRO A 112 -14.05 3.59 -11.08
C PRO A 112 -14.76 4.90 -11.47
N LEU A 113 -14.32 5.48 -12.58
CA LEU A 113 -14.96 6.57 -13.31
C LEU A 113 -15.52 6.08 -14.65
N TYR A 114 -15.01 4.94 -15.09
CA TYR A 114 -15.44 4.26 -16.29
C TYR A 114 -15.10 2.78 -16.19
N VAL A 115 -16.02 1.93 -16.62
CA VAL A 115 -15.86 0.47 -16.69
C VAL A 115 -16.45 -0.06 -18.01
N GLU A 116 -15.78 -1.07 -18.58
CA GLU A 116 -16.22 -1.71 -19.81
C GLU A 116 -15.76 -3.16 -19.84
N LYS A 117 -16.66 -4.07 -20.19
CA LYS A 117 -16.28 -5.46 -20.52
C LYS A 117 -15.83 -5.56 -21.96
N ILE A 118 -14.58 -5.96 -22.17
CA ILE A 118 -13.98 -6.10 -23.51
C ILE A 118 -14.33 -7.45 -24.13
N LYS A 119 -14.17 -8.54 -23.36
CA LYS A 119 -14.48 -9.90 -23.82
C LYS A 119 -14.51 -10.89 -22.67
N SER A 120 -15.11 -12.05 -22.93
CA SER A 120 -15.08 -13.20 -22.03
C SER A 120 -14.06 -14.24 -22.51
N ILE A 121 -13.26 -14.75 -21.58
CA ILE A 121 -12.32 -15.86 -21.83
C ILE A 121 -12.61 -16.91 -20.73
N PRO A 122 -13.49 -17.89 -20.98
CA PRO A 122 -13.91 -18.83 -19.96
C PRO A 122 -12.79 -19.69 -19.37
N ASP A 123 -11.77 -20.02 -20.20
CA ASP A 123 -10.61 -20.78 -19.73
C ASP A 123 -9.65 -19.89 -18.92
N PRO A 124 -9.43 -20.19 -17.62
CA PRO A 124 -8.57 -19.39 -16.75
C PRO A 124 -7.11 -19.31 -17.25
N LYS A 125 -6.58 -20.38 -17.85
CA LYS A 125 -5.19 -20.42 -18.36
C LYS A 125 -5.06 -19.49 -19.59
N LEU A 126 -6.03 -19.51 -20.49
CA LEU A 126 -6.04 -18.61 -21.66
C LEU A 126 -6.27 -17.16 -21.22
N ALA A 127 -7.13 -16.92 -20.26
CA ALA A 127 -7.36 -15.58 -19.69
C ALA A 127 -6.08 -15.01 -19.07
N MET A 128 -5.38 -15.81 -18.24
CA MET A 128 -4.11 -15.40 -17.65
C MET A 128 -3.05 -15.16 -18.72
N LYS A 129 -2.91 -16.04 -19.68
CA LYS A 129 -1.99 -15.85 -20.83
C LYS A 129 -2.27 -14.53 -21.52
N TYR A 130 -3.53 -14.24 -21.83
CA TYR A 130 -3.93 -12.97 -22.45
C TYR A 130 -3.52 -11.76 -21.61
N LEU A 131 -3.76 -11.81 -20.30
CA LEU A 131 -3.38 -10.72 -19.36
C LEU A 131 -1.87 -10.47 -19.40
N LEU A 132 -1.08 -11.55 -19.35
CA LEU A 132 0.38 -11.46 -19.34
C LEU A 132 0.95 -10.95 -20.66
N GLU A 133 0.38 -11.33 -21.80
CA GLU A 133 0.72 -10.78 -23.11
C GLU A 133 0.39 -9.28 -23.23
N LYS A 134 -0.58 -8.79 -22.44
CA LYS A 134 -1.01 -7.39 -22.40
C LYS A 134 -0.53 -6.65 -21.15
N ARG A 135 0.47 -7.17 -20.43
CA ARG A 135 0.96 -6.62 -19.16
C ARG A 135 1.36 -5.15 -19.23
N GLU A 136 1.86 -4.67 -20.37
CA GLU A 136 2.30 -3.26 -20.54
C GLU A 136 1.14 -2.25 -20.42
N ILE A 137 -0.08 -2.68 -20.69
CA ILE A 137 -1.28 -1.85 -20.57
C ILE A 137 -2.21 -2.30 -19.43
N SER A 138 -1.80 -3.34 -18.70
CA SER A 138 -2.62 -3.92 -17.64
C SER A 138 -2.74 -3.03 -16.41
N ASN A 139 -1.71 -2.23 -16.12
CA ASN A 139 -1.63 -1.54 -14.84
C ASN A 139 -0.82 -0.24 -14.99
N SER A 140 -1.51 0.87 -15.17
CA SER A 140 -0.92 2.21 -15.28
C SER A 140 -1.54 3.14 -14.26
N PHE A 141 -0.70 3.84 -13.52
CA PHE A 141 -1.10 4.80 -12.50
C PHE A 141 -0.30 6.10 -12.63
N ARG A 142 -1.00 7.23 -12.59
CA ARG A 142 -0.39 8.57 -12.61
C ARG A 142 -0.95 9.42 -11.48
N ALA A 143 -0.07 10.10 -10.79
CA ALA A 143 -0.47 10.93 -9.67
C ALA A 143 0.43 12.14 -9.47
N PHE A 144 -0.18 13.23 -9.00
CA PHE A 144 0.53 14.36 -8.43
C PHE A 144 0.24 14.41 -6.93
N GLY A 145 1.27 14.32 -6.10
CA GLY A 145 1.11 14.21 -4.65
C GLY A 145 2.11 15.05 -3.87
N THR A 146 1.78 15.25 -2.59
CA THR A 146 2.66 15.91 -1.62
C THR A 146 3.04 14.91 -0.55
N LEU A 147 4.33 14.79 -0.23
CA LEU A 147 4.82 13.89 0.81
C LEU A 147 4.31 14.31 2.19
N LEU A 148 3.76 13.36 2.91
CA LEU A 148 3.30 13.54 4.30
C LEU A 148 4.39 13.23 5.31
N THR A 149 5.31 12.34 4.95
CA THR A 149 6.42 11.89 5.77
C THR A 149 7.73 12.04 5.01
N ASN A 150 8.85 12.10 5.72
CA ASN A 150 10.15 11.97 5.08
C ASN A 150 10.30 10.55 4.52
N PRO A 151 11.00 10.36 3.38
CA PRO A 151 11.25 9.03 2.85
C PRO A 151 12.06 8.18 3.83
N LYS A 152 11.56 6.98 4.13
CA LYS A 152 12.26 5.97 4.96
C LYS A 152 12.91 4.95 4.03
N MET A 153 14.23 4.77 4.15
CA MET A 153 14.96 3.76 3.41
C MET A 153 15.05 2.47 4.23
N LEU A 154 14.79 1.36 3.60
CA LEU A 154 14.80 0.02 4.17
C LEU A 154 15.45 -0.93 3.17
N THR A 155 15.86 -2.10 3.64
CA THR A 155 16.43 -3.14 2.78
C THR A 155 15.54 -4.38 2.85
N THR A 156 15.23 -4.96 1.70
CA THR A 156 14.48 -6.23 1.64
C THR A 156 15.35 -7.37 2.16
N PHE A 157 14.73 -8.48 2.55
CA PHE A 157 15.47 -9.68 2.96
C PHE A 157 16.44 -10.20 1.87
N ALA A 158 16.15 -9.94 0.61
CA ALA A 158 17.03 -10.26 -0.53
C ALA A 158 18.14 -9.23 -0.76
N GLY A 159 18.32 -8.26 0.15
CA GLY A 159 19.37 -7.23 0.05
C GLY A 159 19.06 -6.10 -0.93
N LEU A 160 17.83 -5.96 -1.41
CA LEU A 160 17.43 -4.88 -2.30
C LEU A 160 16.96 -3.67 -1.49
N ASP A 161 17.62 -2.53 -1.68
CA ASP A 161 17.22 -1.27 -1.07
C ASP A 161 15.91 -0.75 -1.66
N PHE A 162 15.04 -0.27 -0.79
CA PHE A 162 13.82 0.42 -1.18
C PHE A 162 13.54 1.60 -0.25
N THR A 163 12.83 2.58 -0.76
CA THR A 163 12.38 3.73 0.02
C THR A 163 10.87 3.78 -0.01
N GLN A 164 10.26 3.99 1.15
CA GLN A 164 8.82 4.16 1.28
C GLN A 164 8.46 5.51 1.89
N TYR A 165 7.37 6.08 1.41
CA TYR A 165 6.81 7.32 1.93
C TYR A 165 5.32 7.41 1.63
N LYS A 166 4.60 8.19 2.42
CA LYS A 166 3.18 8.42 2.26
C LYS A 166 2.94 9.74 1.55
N ILE A 167 2.01 9.77 0.61
CA ILE A 167 1.65 10.99 -0.12
C ILE A 167 0.18 11.36 0.07
N ALA A 168 -0.11 12.66 0.03
CA ALA A 168 -1.46 13.19 -0.08
C ALA A 168 -1.80 13.37 -1.55
N LEU A 169 -2.83 12.69 -2.01
CA LEU A 169 -3.42 12.82 -3.35
C LEU A 169 -4.72 13.58 -3.27
N ASN A 170 -4.76 14.80 -3.83
CA ASN A 170 -5.99 15.53 -3.95
C ASN A 170 -6.85 14.96 -5.08
N ARG A 171 -8.12 14.66 -4.79
CA ARG A 171 -9.08 14.19 -5.79
C ARG A 171 -9.41 15.31 -6.79
N LYS A 172 -9.29 15.00 -8.06
CA LYS A 172 -9.70 15.88 -9.16
C LYS A 172 -11.20 15.72 -9.45
N PHE A 173 -11.69 14.50 -9.31
CA PHE A 173 -13.05 14.11 -9.66
C PHE A 173 -13.90 14.01 -8.39
N LEU A 174 -15.17 14.41 -8.51
CA LEU A 174 -16.18 14.07 -7.53
C LEU A 174 -16.55 12.59 -7.75
N ILE A 175 -16.31 11.78 -6.75
CA ILE A 175 -16.69 10.37 -6.78
C ILE A 175 -17.86 10.14 -5.83
N LYS A 176 -18.79 9.25 -6.22
CA LYS A 176 -19.89 8.83 -5.35
C LYS A 176 -19.34 7.87 -4.31
N GLU A 177 -19.29 8.33 -3.07
CA GLU A 177 -18.85 7.58 -1.87
C GLU A 177 -19.73 7.94 -0.68
N ASP A 178 -19.68 7.12 0.38
CA ASP A 178 -20.40 7.35 1.63
C ASP A 178 -20.06 8.69 2.31
N ASP A 179 -18.84 9.17 2.11
CA ASP A 179 -18.39 10.45 2.66
C ASP A 179 -17.98 11.43 1.55
N PRO A 180 -18.91 12.29 1.10
CA PRO A 180 -18.63 13.29 0.07
C PRO A 180 -17.67 14.40 0.50
N SER A 181 -17.41 14.55 1.80
CA SER A 181 -16.44 15.52 2.32
C SER A 181 -15.00 15.13 2.05
N ARG A 182 -14.75 13.86 1.77
CA ARG A 182 -13.43 13.30 1.58
C ARG A 182 -12.82 13.70 0.24
N LYS A 183 -11.81 14.56 0.31
CA LYS A 183 -11.18 15.16 -0.89
C LYS A 183 -9.72 14.71 -1.09
N VAL A 184 -9.16 13.95 -0.15
CA VAL A 184 -7.74 13.57 -0.15
C VAL A 184 -7.59 12.11 0.20
N ASP A 185 -6.71 11.43 -0.53
CA ASP A 185 -6.30 10.05 -0.30
C ASP A 185 -4.83 9.98 0.13
N TYR A 186 -4.45 8.94 0.86
CA TYR A 186 -3.16 8.81 1.51
C TYR A 186 -2.47 7.47 1.21
N PRO A 187 -2.16 7.15 -0.06
CA PRO A 187 -1.49 5.92 -0.40
C PRO A 187 0.00 5.93 -0.05
N TRP A 188 0.55 4.73 0.09
CA TRP A 188 1.98 4.50 0.16
C TRP A 188 2.60 4.47 -1.24
N VAL A 189 3.81 5.03 -1.34
CA VAL A 189 4.69 4.94 -2.50
C VAL A 189 5.92 4.16 -2.09
N LYS A 190 6.37 3.27 -2.96
CA LYS A 190 7.55 2.46 -2.74
C LYS A 190 8.45 2.46 -3.97
N THR A 191 9.68 2.91 -3.80
CA THR A 191 10.69 2.96 -4.86
C THR A 191 11.85 2.02 -4.53
N TYR A 192 12.55 1.52 -5.54
CA TYR A 192 13.57 0.50 -5.40
C TYR A 192 14.88 0.91 -6.07
N GLY A 193 16.02 0.33 -5.60
CA GLY A 193 17.34 0.52 -6.16
C GLY A 193 17.81 1.97 -6.15
N ASP A 194 18.40 2.43 -7.23
CA ASP A 194 18.96 3.80 -7.32
C ASP A 194 17.89 4.88 -7.19
N ARG A 195 16.67 4.62 -7.64
CA ARG A 195 15.54 5.54 -7.40
C ARG A 195 15.25 5.69 -5.91
N ALA A 196 15.29 4.62 -5.15
CA ALA A 196 15.08 4.67 -3.71
C ALA A 196 16.14 5.54 -3.02
N LYS A 197 17.41 5.39 -3.41
CA LYS A 197 18.51 6.22 -2.90
C LYS A 197 18.31 7.69 -3.23
N LEU A 198 17.94 7.99 -4.47
CA LEU A 198 17.69 9.36 -4.92
C LEU A 198 16.49 9.99 -4.20
N ASP A 199 15.39 9.27 -4.03
CA ASP A 199 14.21 9.74 -3.29
C ASP A 199 14.57 10.02 -1.83
N ARG A 200 15.32 9.12 -1.18
CA ARG A 200 15.79 9.31 0.19
C ARG A 200 16.70 10.52 0.34
N PHE A 201 17.52 10.78 -0.65
CA PHE A 201 18.46 11.90 -0.67
C PHE A 201 17.75 13.24 -0.88
N ARG A 202 16.88 13.34 -1.89
CA ARG A 202 16.30 14.59 -2.39
C ARG A 202 14.96 14.97 -1.78
N LEU A 203 14.14 13.99 -1.36
CA LEU A 203 12.78 14.26 -0.89
C LEU A 203 12.71 14.51 0.62
N GLN A 204 11.70 15.27 1.02
CA GLN A 204 11.36 15.55 2.41
C GLN A 204 9.84 15.73 2.56
N LYS A 205 9.35 15.74 3.80
CA LYS A 205 7.96 16.08 4.10
C LYS A 205 7.60 17.42 3.44
N GLY A 206 6.49 17.43 2.71
CA GLY A 206 6.02 18.60 1.95
C GLY A 206 6.57 18.67 0.52
N SER A 207 7.54 17.85 0.12
CA SER A 207 7.96 17.76 -1.28
C SER A 207 6.80 17.40 -2.20
N GLN A 208 6.75 17.98 -3.38
CA GLN A 208 5.74 17.72 -4.39
C GLN A 208 6.34 16.92 -5.53
N ILE A 209 5.68 15.83 -5.89
CA ILE A 209 6.15 14.90 -6.91
C ILE A 209 5.04 14.55 -7.89
N TYR A 210 5.44 14.28 -9.12
CA TYR A 210 4.63 13.60 -10.11
C TYR A 210 5.13 12.16 -10.29
N ILE A 211 4.21 11.23 -10.31
CA ILE A 211 4.48 9.79 -10.40
C ILE A 211 3.85 9.25 -11.68
N ASP A 212 4.63 8.52 -12.48
CA ASP A 212 4.16 7.56 -13.47
C ASP A 212 4.60 6.16 -13.03
N GLY A 213 3.64 5.26 -12.80
CA GLY A 213 3.93 3.98 -12.20
C GLY A 213 2.79 2.97 -12.33
N CYS A 214 2.77 2.03 -11.40
CA CYS A 214 1.75 0.97 -11.33
C CYS A 214 1.34 0.73 -9.88
N LEU A 215 0.23 0.00 -9.71
CA LEU A 215 -0.20 -0.51 -8.40
C LEU A 215 0.41 -1.88 -8.14
N GLN A 216 0.80 -2.11 -6.90
CA GLN A 216 1.25 -3.40 -6.41
C GLN A 216 0.52 -3.74 -5.12
N GLU A 217 -0.08 -4.92 -5.06
CA GLU A 217 -0.58 -5.50 -3.81
C GLU A 217 0.48 -6.44 -3.26
N ARG A 218 0.66 -6.42 -1.95
CA ARG A 218 1.53 -7.36 -1.24
C ARG A 218 0.95 -7.74 0.11
N GLU A 219 1.32 -8.90 0.59
CA GLU A 219 1.08 -9.33 1.95
C GLU A 219 2.19 -8.78 2.86
N ILE A 220 1.80 -8.22 3.98
CA ILE A 220 2.70 -7.72 5.02
C ILE A 220 2.36 -8.39 6.35
N ARG A 221 3.35 -8.55 7.21
CA ARG A 221 3.14 -8.97 8.59
C ARG A 221 3.13 -7.74 9.47
N ARG A 222 2.06 -7.58 10.25
CA ARG A 222 1.94 -6.51 11.21
C ARG A 222 2.05 -7.06 12.61
N LYS A 223 2.83 -6.35 13.42
CA LYS A 223 2.94 -6.59 14.85
C LYS A 223 1.67 -6.13 15.56
N ALA A 224 1.22 -6.88 16.55
CA ALA A 224 0.12 -6.51 17.43
C ALA A 224 0.31 -7.16 18.80
N PHE A 225 -0.32 -6.57 19.84
CA PHE A 225 -0.37 -7.17 21.16
C PHE A 225 -1.78 -7.67 21.45
N CYS A 226 -1.88 -8.87 22.00
CA CYS A 226 -3.16 -9.50 22.28
C CYS A 226 -3.92 -8.73 23.36
N GLY A 227 -5.13 -8.27 23.03
CA GLY A 227 -5.98 -7.50 23.95
C GLY A 227 -5.61 -6.02 24.07
N GLN A 228 -4.72 -5.47 23.25
CA GLN A 228 -4.31 -4.08 23.32
C GLN A 228 -5.49 -3.12 23.17
N LEU A 229 -5.53 -2.10 24.03
CA LEU A 229 -6.49 -1.02 23.96
C LEU A 229 -6.12 -0.07 22.81
N MET A 230 -7.12 0.31 22.01
CA MET A 230 -6.96 1.31 20.96
C MET A 230 -7.63 2.61 21.39
N ASP A 231 -7.09 3.74 20.96
CA ASP A 231 -7.73 5.04 21.12
C ASP A 231 -8.90 5.24 20.14
N GLU A 232 -9.53 6.40 20.17
CA GLU A 232 -10.63 6.77 19.27
C GLU A 232 -10.22 6.84 17.79
N PHE A 233 -8.91 7.01 17.51
CA PHE A 233 -8.34 7.02 16.15
C PHE A 233 -7.87 5.64 15.71
N GLY A 234 -8.00 4.62 16.58
CA GLY A 234 -7.55 3.25 16.32
C GLY A 234 -6.05 3.06 16.46
N GLN A 235 -5.35 3.95 17.17
CA GLN A 235 -3.95 3.80 17.50
C GLN A 235 -3.79 2.98 18.79
N PRO A 236 -2.75 2.13 18.89
CA PRO A 236 -2.47 1.37 20.08
C PRO A 236 -2.08 2.27 21.24
N GLN A 237 -2.73 2.12 22.39
CA GLN A 237 -2.38 2.83 23.60
C GLN A 237 -1.22 2.16 24.32
N VAL A 238 -0.25 2.95 24.72
CA VAL A 238 0.92 2.49 25.48
C VAL A 238 1.04 3.28 26.79
N SER A 239 1.62 2.65 27.80
CA SER A 239 1.95 3.30 29.09
C SER A 239 3.11 4.28 28.92
N MET A 240 3.41 5.08 29.95
CA MET A 240 4.59 5.95 29.97
C MET A 240 5.92 5.18 29.80
N LEU A 241 5.92 3.87 30.04
CA LEU A 241 7.07 2.99 29.84
C LEU A 241 7.10 2.30 28.47
N GLY A 242 6.15 2.65 27.57
CA GLY A 242 6.04 2.04 26.24
C GLY A 242 5.37 0.65 26.23
N GLU A 243 4.83 0.18 27.35
CA GLU A 243 4.14 -1.10 27.44
C GLU A 243 2.70 -1.00 26.92
N PRO A 244 2.18 -2.01 26.21
CA PRO A 244 0.81 -2.00 25.70
C PRO A 244 -0.21 -1.98 26.85
N ILE A 245 -1.15 -1.04 26.79
CA ILE A 245 -2.29 -1.02 27.70
C ILE A 245 -3.34 -2.01 27.20
N LEU A 246 -3.74 -2.96 28.06
CA LEU A 246 -4.71 -4.00 27.69
C LEU A 246 -6.14 -3.56 28.00
N LYS A 247 -7.07 -4.01 27.17
CA LYS A 247 -8.51 -3.91 27.43
C LYS A 247 -8.85 -4.74 28.65
N LYS A 248 -9.82 -4.28 29.43
CA LYS A 248 -10.35 -5.00 30.58
C LYS A 248 -11.82 -5.36 30.33
N ASP A 249 -12.24 -6.48 30.88
CA ASP A 249 -13.63 -6.88 30.93
C ASP A 249 -14.41 -6.14 32.03
N GLU A 250 -15.66 -6.49 32.22
CA GLU A 250 -16.55 -5.89 33.27
C GLU A 250 -16.06 -6.15 34.68
N ASN A 251 -15.22 -7.15 34.91
CA ASN A 251 -14.64 -7.51 36.22
C ASN A 251 -13.26 -6.88 36.41
N GLY A 252 -12.75 -6.15 35.43
CA GLY A 252 -11.44 -5.51 35.48
C GLY A 252 -10.29 -6.43 35.05
N GLU A 253 -10.58 -7.67 34.60
CA GLU A 253 -9.59 -8.61 34.13
C GLU A 253 -9.17 -8.30 32.68
N PRO A 254 -7.88 -8.49 32.32
CA PRO A 254 -7.40 -8.19 30.98
C PRO A 254 -8.01 -9.14 29.93
N ILE A 255 -8.51 -8.57 28.83
CA ILE A 255 -9.00 -9.33 27.69
C ILE A 255 -7.81 -9.67 26.81
N GLY A 256 -7.43 -10.97 26.77
CA GLY A 256 -6.28 -11.46 26.01
C GLY A 256 -5.06 -11.71 26.88
N CYS A 257 -4.03 -12.31 26.28
CA CYS A 257 -2.83 -12.72 27.03
C CYS A 257 -1.72 -11.66 27.11
N GLY A 258 -1.89 -10.50 26.48
CA GLY A 258 -0.89 -9.44 26.44
C GLY A 258 0.33 -9.71 25.58
N GLU A 259 0.45 -10.90 24.99
CA GLU A 259 1.64 -11.27 24.22
C GLU A 259 1.64 -10.66 22.83
N GLU A 260 2.84 -10.39 22.35
CA GLU A 260 3.11 -9.95 21.00
C GLU A 260 2.83 -11.09 20.00
N TYR A 261 2.23 -10.75 18.88
CA TYR A 261 2.03 -11.65 17.75
C TYR A 261 2.04 -10.90 16.44
N TYR A 262 2.27 -11.64 15.34
CA TYR A 262 2.23 -11.11 13.98
C TYR A 262 1.00 -11.64 13.25
N TRP A 263 0.31 -10.74 12.55
CA TRP A 263 -0.83 -11.10 11.70
C TRP A 263 -0.59 -10.64 10.26
N LYS A 264 -1.16 -11.39 9.33
CA LYS A 264 -1.04 -11.09 7.90
C LYS A 264 -2.03 -10.01 7.49
N ASP A 265 -1.54 -8.97 6.87
CA ASP A 265 -2.33 -7.90 6.25
C ASP A 265 -1.99 -7.80 4.77
N ARG A 266 -2.89 -7.22 3.98
CA ARG A 266 -2.64 -6.90 2.57
C ARG A 266 -2.70 -5.40 2.38
N THR A 267 -1.67 -4.87 1.74
CA THR A 267 -1.55 -3.46 1.41
C THR A 267 -1.42 -3.30 -0.09
N MET A 268 -1.94 -2.17 -0.60
CA MET A 268 -1.73 -1.74 -1.97
C MET A 268 -0.86 -0.50 -1.97
N GLU A 269 0.18 -0.51 -2.78
CA GLU A 269 1.20 0.52 -2.89
C GLU A 269 1.32 1.00 -4.32
N ILE A 270 1.80 2.22 -4.48
CA ILE A 270 2.21 2.77 -5.78
C ILE A 270 3.69 2.44 -5.96
N VAL A 271 4.03 1.79 -7.08
CA VAL A 271 5.41 1.53 -7.47
C VAL A 271 5.72 2.36 -8.71
N PRO A 272 6.49 3.45 -8.57
CA PRO A 272 6.86 4.30 -9.69
C PRO A 272 7.80 3.63 -10.69
N PHE A 273 7.58 3.90 -11.97
CA PHE A 273 8.57 3.74 -13.04
C PHE A 273 9.42 5.00 -13.17
N SER A 274 8.78 6.17 -12.96
CA SER A 274 9.45 7.45 -12.88
C SER A 274 8.83 8.33 -11.80
N VAL A 275 9.66 9.16 -11.19
CA VAL A 275 9.25 10.21 -10.25
C VAL A 275 9.88 11.51 -10.72
N GLU A 276 9.05 12.51 -10.94
CA GLU A 276 9.49 13.87 -11.24
C GLU A 276 9.39 14.73 -9.98
N TYR A 277 10.46 15.40 -9.62
CA TYR A 277 10.53 16.28 -8.47
C TYR A 277 10.06 17.68 -8.87
N VAL A 278 8.89 18.10 -8.37
CA VAL A 278 8.22 19.31 -8.86
C VAL A 278 8.52 20.53 -7.99
N ALA A 279 8.38 20.40 -6.67
CA ALA A 279 8.61 21.51 -5.75
C ALA A 279 8.97 21.05 -4.33
N LYS A 280 9.58 21.96 -3.56
CA LYS A 280 10.02 21.72 -2.18
C LYS A 280 10.94 20.50 -2.05
N VAL A 281 11.76 20.29 -3.05
CA VAL A 281 12.78 19.24 -3.09
C VAL A 281 14.09 19.89 -2.67
N LEU A 282 14.90 19.16 -1.91
CA LEU A 282 16.20 19.64 -1.50
C LEU A 282 17.10 19.82 -2.73
N THR A 283 17.87 20.91 -2.75
CA THR A 283 19.00 21.04 -3.68
C THR A 283 20.04 19.97 -3.36
N GLU A 284 21.00 19.77 -4.22
CA GLU A 284 22.08 18.81 -3.98
C GLU A 284 22.89 19.21 -2.74
N GLU A 285 23.20 20.47 -2.61
CA GLU A 285 23.94 21.03 -1.46
C GLU A 285 23.17 20.88 -0.14
N GLU A 286 21.88 21.21 -0.12
CA GLU A 286 21.01 21.01 1.06
C GLU A 286 20.88 19.54 1.45
N ALA A 287 20.81 18.64 0.46
CA ALA A 287 20.72 17.21 0.68
C ALA A 287 22.04 16.64 1.25
N GLU A 288 23.21 17.09 0.74
CA GLU A 288 24.51 16.74 1.27
C GLU A 288 24.70 17.24 2.70
N GLU A 289 24.32 18.49 2.98
CA GLU A 289 24.41 19.05 4.32
C GLU A 289 23.52 18.28 5.31
N ARG A 290 22.30 17.97 4.92
CA ARG A 290 21.41 17.12 5.74
C ARG A 290 22.01 15.74 6.01
N GLN A 291 22.68 15.16 5.03
CA GLN A 291 23.36 13.87 5.20
C GLN A 291 24.54 13.96 6.17
N ARG A 292 25.35 15.00 6.06
CA ARG A 292 26.45 15.27 7.00
C ARG A 292 25.96 15.41 8.44
N LEU A 293 24.90 16.20 8.65
CA LEU A 293 24.32 16.40 9.98
C LEU A 293 23.83 15.09 10.60
N ARG A 294 23.20 14.21 9.80
CA ARG A 294 22.76 12.88 10.28
C ARG A 294 23.92 12.00 10.70
N ILE A 295 25.01 11.98 9.93
CA ILE A 295 26.21 11.22 10.28
C ILE A 295 26.77 11.72 11.61
N LEU A 296 26.90 13.03 11.78
CA LEU A 296 27.40 13.65 13.00
C LEU A 296 26.50 13.36 14.22
N GLN A 297 25.20 13.34 14.02
CA GLN A 297 24.26 13.00 15.09
C GLN A 297 24.38 11.54 15.48
N HIS A 298 24.44 10.64 14.52
CA HIS A 298 24.63 9.20 14.78
C HIS A 298 25.97 8.90 15.49
N GLU A 299 27.04 9.61 15.14
CA GLU A 299 28.33 9.51 15.84
C GLU A 299 28.26 9.99 17.29
N LYS A 300 27.48 11.04 17.57
CA LYS A 300 27.24 11.53 18.93
C LYS A 300 26.42 10.53 19.76
N ASP A 301 25.38 9.96 19.18
CA ASP A 301 24.46 9.05 19.87
C ASP A 301 25.09 7.69 20.19
N ASN A 302 26.04 7.23 19.37
CA ASN A 302 26.70 5.93 19.54
C ASN A 302 28.04 5.96 20.29
N GLY A 303 28.46 7.11 20.85
CA GLY A 303 29.63 7.26 21.74
C GLY A 303 30.81 6.35 21.40
N ASN A 304 31.66 6.74 20.45
CA ASN A 304 32.99 6.17 20.21
C ASN A 304 33.11 4.63 20.09
N SER A 305 32.41 3.99 19.21
CA SER A 305 32.83 2.68 18.71
C SER A 305 33.39 2.83 17.31
N SER A 306 34.66 2.44 17.17
CA SER A 306 35.49 2.51 15.96
C SER A 306 34.76 2.05 14.71
N LEU A 307 34.51 2.97 13.81
CA LEU A 307 33.87 2.75 12.54
C LEU A 307 34.84 2.86 11.39
N PHE A 308 35.42 1.75 11.00
CA PHE A 308 35.86 1.57 9.63
C PHE A 308 35.15 0.38 9.04
N SER A 309 34.41 0.64 7.95
CA SER A 309 33.73 -0.27 7.00
C SER A 309 32.21 -0.44 7.15
N ARG A 310 31.49 0.62 6.94
CA ARG A 310 30.14 0.53 6.32
C ARG A 310 30.00 1.66 5.35
N THR A 311 29.53 1.35 4.14
CA THR A 311 29.27 2.34 3.11
C THR A 311 28.33 3.42 3.64
N LEU A 312 28.51 4.66 3.19
CA LEU A 312 27.79 5.87 3.60
C LEU A 312 26.25 5.72 3.65
N TYR A 313 25.71 4.67 3.07
CA TYR A 313 24.28 4.33 3.00
C TYR A 313 23.80 3.40 4.12
N ASP A 314 24.68 2.62 4.74
CA ASP A 314 24.30 1.65 5.79
C ASP A 314 24.10 2.29 7.17
N THR A 315 24.60 3.51 7.38
CA THR A 315 24.55 4.23 8.66
C THR A 315 23.28 5.02 8.90
N LEU A 316 22.35 5.03 7.94
CA LEU A 316 21.11 5.81 8.02
C LEU A 316 19.89 4.96 8.43
N THR A 317 20.04 4.10 9.43
CA THR A 317 18.88 3.52 10.11
C THR A 317 18.31 4.58 11.05
N ASP A 318 17.13 5.07 10.71
CA ASP A 318 16.45 6.15 11.38
C ASP A 318 16.04 5.80 12.82
N LYS A 319 16.73 6.37 13.80
CA LYS A 319 16.17 6.56 15.15
C LYS A 319 15.25 7.80 15.24
N ASP A 320 15.14 8.59 14.18
CA ASP A 320 14.41 9.86 14.17
C ASP A 320 12.88 9.73 13.95
N TYR A 321 12.31 8.53 14.09
CA TYR A 321 10.89 8.31 13.95
C TYR A 321 10.30 7.64 15.19
N GLU A 322 10.33 8.35 16.31
CA GLU A 322 9.46 8.09 17.47
C GLU A 322 8.05 8.69 17.34
N ASP A 323 7.55 8.84 16.13
CA ASP A 323 6.13 9.13 15.89
C ASP A 323 5.45 7.89 15.30
N GLY A 324 5.10 6.95 16.18
CA GLY A 324 3.90 6.10 16.17
C GLY A 324 3.52 5.38 14.87
N ILE A 325 4.46 4.96 14.01
CA ILE A 325 4.19 4.04 12.92
C ILE A 325 5.25 2.94 12.95
N ASP A 326 4.99 1.95 13.81
CA ASP A 326 5.72 0.69 13.81
C ASP A 326 5.37 -0.11 12.54
N ASP A 327 6.04 0.21 11.44
CA ASP A 327 6.07 -0.63 10.26
C ASP A 327 7.40 -1.41 10.26
N GLU A 328 7.55 -2.35 11.19
CA GLU A 328 8.59 -3.38 11.11
C GLU A 328 8.26 -4.36 9.99
N ASP A 329 8.50 -3.95 8.75
CA ASP A 329 8.45 -4.81 7.58
C ASP A 329 9.79 -5.58 7.42
N SER A 330 10.16 -6.42 8.37
CA SER A 330 11.45 -7.12 8.33
C SER A 330 11.46 -8.49 7.63
N ASP A 331 10.30 -9.00 7.15
CA ASP A 331 10.25 -10.35 6.56
C ASP A 331 9.63 -10.40 5.17
N TYR A 332 10.43 -10.07 4.14
CA TYR A 332 10.10 -10.41 2.76
C TYR A 332 10.56 -11.83 2.40
N LYS A 333 9.71 -12.81 2.63
CA LYS A 333 9.80 -14.08 1.89
C LYS A 333 8.96 -13.97 0.62
N TYR A 334 9.61 -13.93 -0.54
CA TYR A 334 8.99 -14.34 -1.79
C TYR A 334 8.76 -15.85 -1.68
N THR A 335 7.59 -16.27 -1.28
CA THR A 335 7.14 -17.65 -1.51
C THR A 335 6.61 -17.69 -2.94
N THR A 336 7.46 -18.14 -3.86
CA THR A 336 7.00 -18.86 -5.03
C THR A 336 6.53 -20.23 -4.51
N GLU A 337 5.27 -20.33 -4.14
CA GLU A 337 4.63 -21.64 -4.03
C GLU A 337 4.42 -22.15 -5.46
N THR A 338 5.34 -22.96 -5.91
CA THR A 338 5.10 -23.98 -6.92
C THR A 338 4.26 -25.04 -6.25
N GLU A 339 2.95 -25.02 -6.40
CA GLU A 339 2.14 -26.20 -6.18
C GLU A 339 2.47 -27.20 -7.29
N GLU A 340 3.30 -28.21 -6.96
CA GLU A 340 3.32 -29.49 -7.62
C GLU A 340 2.12 -30.28 -7.09
N GLU A 341 1.21 -30.56 -8.01
CA GLU A 341 0.31 -31.68 -8.28
C GLU A 341 -1.05 -31.23 -8.79
#